data_3bffe76e2198f1e00212ec3a77f68fb8
#
_entry.id   3bffe76e2198f1e00212ec3a77f68fb8
#
_cell.length_a   1.000
_cell.length_b   1.000
_cell.length_c   1.000
_cell.angle_alpha   90.00
_cell.angle_beta   90.00
_cell.angle_gamma   90.00
#
_symmetry.space_group_name_H-M   'P 1'
#
loop_
_entity.id
_entity.type
_entity.pdbx_description
1 polymer ?
#
loop_
_entity_poly.entity_id
_entity_poly.type
_entity_poly.pdbx_seq_one_letter_code
_entity_poly.pdbx_strand_id
1 'polypeptide(L)'
;MAAAGFSAPAIGADLKPLYKAPPAVEVWSPWQIRVRALGVLPQSSGSTVNVWGAPMFSTPNSGLSIGNSTVPELDISYYFTKNLAAELILGVTPHHITGTGTLAGLDVGKTWLLPPTLTFQYHFTDFGAFQPYLGVGANYTVMFDQSAGNTINNGLAITGLHVKNAAGAVAQAGFDYMIDRHWGVNFDVKKIYLEPGYTATVTAGPISLPINGQANINPWLIGGGITYRF
;
A
#
# COMPACT_ATOMS: atom_id res chain seq x y z
N MET A 1 -26.81 91.46 -26.05
CA MET A 1 -26.03 90.28 -26.47
C MET A 1 -26.48 89.10 -25.66
N ALA A 2 -27.24 88.18 -26.30
CA ALA A 2 -27.77 86.96 -25.67
C ALA A 2 -26.91 85.79 -26.13
N ALA A 3 -26.29 85.09 -25.18
CA ALA A 3 -25.51 83.86 -25.45
C ALA A 3 -26.47 82.66 -25.39
N ALA A 4 -26.67 82.01 -26.53
CA ALA A 4 -27.42 80.74 -26.61
C ALA A 4 -26.50 79.56 -26.20
N GLY A 5 -26.82 78.86 -25.09
CA GLY A 5 -26.17 77.67 -24.69
C GLY A 5 -26.70 76.44 -25.42
N PHE A 6 -25.88 75.75 -26.20
CA PHE A 6 -26.19 74.43 -26.78
C PHE A 6 -25.99 73.31 -25.72
N SER A 7 -27.10 72.68 -25.36
CA SER A 7 -27.04 71.47 -24.59
C SER A 7 -26.95 70.24 -25.52
N ALA A 8 -25.86 69.50 -25.54
CA ALA A 8 -25.77 68.26 -26.28
C ALA A 8 -26.48 67.14 -25.52
N PRO A 9 -27.26 66.27 -26.16
CA PRO A 9 -27.82 65.09 -25.49
C PRO A 9 -26.74 64.07 -25.16
N ALA A 10 -26.68 63.61 -23.90
CA ALA A 10 -25.86 62.54 -23.52
C ALA A 10 -26.45 61.23 -24.08
N ILE A 11 -25.73 60.59 -25.02
CA ILE A 11 -26.07 59.26 -25.51
C ILE A 11 -25.60 58.29 -24.41
N GLY A 12 -26.56 57.77 -23.64
CA GLY A 12 -26.30 56.67 -22.71
C GLY A 12 -25.87 55.44 -23.51
N ALA A 13 -24.62 54.99 -23.29
CA ALA A 13 -24.15 53.74 -23.83
C ALA A 13 -24.96 52.59 -23.16
N ASP A 14 -25.87 51.96 -23.90
CA ASP A 14 -26.50 50.71 -23.50
C ASP A 14 -25.41 49.65 -23.36
N LEU A 15 -24.92 49.44 -22.12
CA LEU A 15 -24.09 48.31 -21.79
C LEU A 15 -24.95 47.06 -21.97
N LYS A 16 -24.64 46.28 -22.99
CA LYS A 16 -25.23 44.94 -23.16
C LYS A 16 -25.09 44.17 -21.83
N PRO A 17 -26.15 43.52 -21.33
CA PRO A 17 -26.07 42.75 -20.13
C PRO A 17 -24.91 41.73 -20.26
N LEU A 18 -23.97 41.78 -19.33
CA LEU A 18 -22.91 40.77 -19.22
C LEU A 18 -23.61 39.40 -19.13
N TYR A 19 -23.54 38.66 -20.23
CA TYR A 19 -24.00 37.27 -20.24
C TYR A 19 -23.19 36.55 -19.17
N LYS A 20 -23.80 36.29 -18.01
CA LYS A 20 -23.22 35.43 -16.99
C LYS A 20 -23.11 34.05 -17.63
N ALA A 21 -21.88 33.61 -17.90
CA ALA A 21 -21.65 32.28 -18.44
C ALA A 21 -22.49 31.28 -17.64
N PRO A 22 -23.20 30.35 -18.28
CA PRO A 22 -23.94 29.33 -17.54
C PRO A 22 -22.97 28.66 -16.59
N PRO A 23 -23.41 28.36 -15.35
CA PRO A 23 -22.54 27.63 -14.38
C PRO A 23 -22.02 26.40 -15.10
N ALA A 24 -20.70 26.22 -15.08
CA ALA A 24 -20.10 25.03 -15.63
C ALA A 24 -20.76 23.82 -14.92
N VAL A 25 -21.42 23.00 -15.71
CA VAL A 25 -21.97 21.73 -15.21
C VAL A 25 -20.76 20.89 -14.85
N GLU A 26 -20.44 20.83 -13.57
CA GLU A 26 -19.39 19.95 -13.10
C GLU A 26 -19.81 18.50 -13.40
N VAL A 27 -19.14 17.92 -14.37
CA VAL A 27 -19.31 16.50 -14.67
C VAL A 27 -18.64 15.74 -13.54
N TRP A 28 -19.43 15.00 -12.75
CA TRP A 28 -18.90 14.11 -11.72
C TRP A 28 -17.93 13.11 -12.34
N SER A 29 -16.67 13.13 -11.90
CA SER A 29 -15.66 12.16 -12.30
C SER A 29 -15.61 11.03 -11.27
N PRO A 30 -15.64 9.76 -11.72
CA PRO A 30 -15.59 8.62 -10.81
C PRO A 30 -14.17 8.30 -10.30
N TRP A 31 -13.16 9.04 -10.73
CA TRP A 31 -11.78 8.74 -10.46
C TRP A 31 -11.23 9.49 -9.24
N GLN A 32 -10.45 8.80 -8.45
CA GLN A 32 -9.68 9.36 -7.35
C GLN A 32 -8.31 8.70 -7.31
N ILE A 33 -7.29 9.50 -7.03
CA ILE A 33 -5.90 9.05 -6.85
C ILE A 33 -5.46 9.42 -5.44
N ARG A 34 -4.71 8.52 -4.79
CA ARG A 34 -4.04 8.78 -3.52
C ARG A 34 -2.56 8.49 -3.66
N VAL A 35 -1.75 9.34 -3.04
CA VAL A 35 -0.30 9.11 -2.85
C VAL A 35 -0.04 9.14 -1.36
N ARG A 36 0.49 8.04 -0.83
CA ARG A 36 0.68 7.84 0.61
C ARG A 36 2.13 7.45 0.95
N ALA A 37 2.56 7.79 2.15
CA ALA A 37 3.66 7.10 2.81
C ALA A 37 3.06 5.91 3.57
N LEU A 38 3.56 4.72 3.29
CA LEU A 38 3.06 3.45 3.81
C LEU A 38 4.09 2.79 4.72
N GLY A 39 3.75 2.58 5.99
CA GLY A 39 4.48 1.70 6.89
C GLY A 39 3.98 0.26 6.77
N VAL A 40 4.90 -0.66 6.49
CA VAL A 40 4.63 -2.10 6.39
C VAL A 40 5.21 -2.78 7.62
N LEU A 41 4.35 -3.40 8.43
CA LEU A 41 4.67 -4.02 9.71
C LEU A 41 4.34 -5.52 9.65
N PRO A 42 5.28 -6.37 9.19
CA PRO A 42 5.07 -7.81 9.12
C PRO A 42 4.91 -8.42 10.50
N GLN A 43 4.06 -9.46 10.61
CA GLN A 43 4.03 -10.36 11.74
C GLN A 43 4.95 -11.54 11.45
N SER A 44 6.03 -11.73 12.26
CA SER A 44 6.95 -12.85 12.05
C SER A 44 6.60 -14.06 12.92
N SER A 45 5.76 -13.88 13.94
CA SER A 45 5.32 -14.95 14.84
C SER A 45 4.46 -15.97 14.08
N GLY A 46 4.78 -17.27 14.23
CA GLY A 46 4.09 -18.35 13.54
C GLY A 46 4.72 -18.77 12.21
N SER A 47 5.81 -18.11 11.77
CA SER A 47 6.60 -18.62 10.65
C SER A 47 7.21 -19.97 11.01
N THR A 48 7.16 -20.91 10.07
CA THR A 48 7.72 -22.26 10.27
C THR A 48 9.04 -22.43 9.53
N VAL A 49 9.96 -23.15 10.14
CA VAL A 49 11.25 -23.56 9.57
C VAL A 49 11.37 -25.07 9.71
N ASN A 50 11.66 -25.76 8.63
CA ASN A 50 11.95 -27.19 8.65
C ASN A 50 13.30 -27.44 7.97
N VAL A 51 14.27 -27.82 8.76
CA VAL A 51 15.63 -28.17 8.30
C VAL A 51 15.71 -29.70 8.23
N TRP A 52 15.79 -30.22 7.00
CA TRP A 52 15.85 -31.65 6.76
C TRP A 52 17.13 -32.27 7.35
N GLY A 53 16.98 -33.32 8.15
CA GLY A 53 18.08 -33.99 8.83
C GLY A 53 18.63 -33.29 10.09
N ALA A 54 18.07 -32.12 10.47
CA ALA A 54 18.50 -31.39 11.65
C ALA A 54 17.30 -30.79 12.44
N PRO A 55 16.47 -31.60 13.11
CA PRO A 55 15.26 -31.13 13.81
C PRO A 55 15.54 -30.07 14.88
N MET A 56 16.74 -30.03 15.45
CA MET A 56 17.15 -29.04 16.45
C MET A 56 17.16 -27.61 15.90
N PHE A 57 17.28 -27.43 14.57
CA PHE A 57 17.20 -26.13 13.86
C PHE A 57 15.83 -25.86 13.26
N SER A 58 14.86 -26.73 13.51
CA SER A 58 13.49 -26.60 13.02
C SER A 58 12.57 -25.96 14.07
N THR A 59 11.38 -25.52 13.65
CA THR A 59 10.32 -25.07 14.57
C THR A 59 9.92 -26.23 15.51
N PRO A 60 9.77 -26.00 16.85
CA PRO A 60 9.60 -24.70 17.51
C PRO A 60 10.91 -23.99 17.92
N ASN A 61 12.07 -24.58 17.72
CA ASN A 61 13.36 -24.04 18.21
C ASN A 61 13.86 -22.87 17.35
N SER A 62 13.40 -22.76 16.11
CA SER A 62 13.79 -21.73 15.15
C SER A 62 12.56 -21.06 14.52
N GLY A 63 12.76 -19.85 14.03
CA GLY A 63 11.78 -19.08 13.31
C GLY A 63 12.42 -18.03 12.41
N LEU A 64 11.61 -17.16 11.86
CA LEU A 64 12.02 -16.04 11.02
C LEU A 64 11.60 -14.71 11.65
N SER A 65 12.39 -13.68 11.41
CA SER A 65 12.04 -12.28 11.64
C SER A 65 12.11 -11.52 10.32
N ILE A 66 11.07 -10.77 10.00
CA ILE A 66 10.94 -10.00 8.76
C ILE A 66 10.94 -8.53 9.12
N GLY A 67 11.84 -7.77 8.51
CA GLY A 67 12.01 -6.35 8.82
C GLY A 67 10.84 -5.50 8.36
N ASN A 68 10.56 -4.41 9.10
CA ASN A 68 9.60 -3.39 8.71
C ASN A 68 10.12 -2.61 7.49
N SER A 69 9.20 -2.02 6.74
CA SER A 69 9.51 -1.18 5.58
C SER A 69 8.65 0.07 5.57
N THR A 70 9.19 1.17 5.03
CA THR A 70 8.41 2.39 4.76
C THR A 70 8.62 2.77 3.31
N VAL A 71 7.53 2.89 2.55
CA VAL A 71 7.57 3.06 1.10
C VAL A 71 6.48 4.01 0.62
N PRO A 72 6.63 4.62 -0.57
CA PRO A 72 5.53 5.28 -1.24
C PRO A 72 4.51 4.26 -1.76
N GLU A 73 3.24 4.62 -1.69
CA GLU A 73 2.10 3.87 -2.22
C GLU A 73 1.29 4.77 -3.15
N LEU A 74 0.86 4.22 -4.28
CA LEU A 74 -0.05 4.85 -5.22
C LEU A 74 -1.34 4.05 -5.28
N ASP A 75 -2.47 4.74 -5.10
CA ASP A 75 -3.78 4.12 -5.19
C ASP A 75 -4.62 4.82 -6.24
N ILE A 76 -5.34 4.02 -7.00
CA ILE A 76 -6.29 4.46 -8.02
C ILE A 76 -7.65 3.90 -7.67
N SER A 77 -8.61 4.77 -7.35
CA SER A 77 -9.97 4.39 -7.01
C SER A 77 -10.95 4.79 -8.10
N TYR A 78 -11.88 3.91 -8.38
CA TYR A 78 -13.02 4.15 -9.27
C TYR A 78 -14.32 4.02 -8.48
N TYR A 79 -15.10 5.09 -8.45
CA TYR A 79 -16.39 5.15 -7.77
C TYR A 79 -17.52 4.72 -8.71
N PHE A 80 -18.16 3.61 -8.42
CA PHE A 80 -19.37 3.15 -9.11
C PHE A 80 -20.60 3.99 -8.72
N THR A 81 -20.61 4.43 -7.46
CA THR A 81 -21.60 5.34 -6.88
C THR A 81 -20.88 6.29 -5.92
N LYS A 82 -21.57 7.25 -5.33
CA LYS A 82 -20.99 8.13 -4.30
C LYS A 82 -20.45 7.37 -3.07
N ASN A 83 -20.93 6.14 -2.83
CA ASN A 83 -20.58 5.35 -1.65
C ASN A 83 -19.76 4.09 -1.97
N LEU A 84 -19.81 3.57 -3.20
CA LEU A 84 -19.14 2.33 -3.57
C LEU A 84 -17.98 2.61 -4.51
N ALA A 85 -16.79 2.12 -4.16
CA ALA A 85 -15.59 2.24 -4.98
C ALA A 85 -14.82 0.92 -5.05
N ALA A 86 -14.05 0.76 -6.13
CA ALA A 86 -12.95 -0.20 -6.19
C ALA A 86 -11.63 0.58 -6.17
N GLU A 87 -10.66 0.10 -5.41
CA GLU A 87 -9.33 0.68 -5.31
C GLU A 87 -8.27 -0.33 -5.71
N LEU A 88 -7.42 0.05 -6.66
CA LEU A 88 -6.20 -0.66 -7.01
C LEU A 88 -5.03 0.01 -6.29
N ILE A 89 -4.33 -0.78 -5.50
CA ILE A 89 -3.21 -0.34 -4.66
C ILE A 89 -1.92 -0.88 -5.27
N LEU A 90 -0.94 0.00 -5.46
CA LEU A 90 0.35 -0.29 -6.07
C LEU A 90 1.48 0.24 -5.18
N GLY A 91 2.44 -0.62 -4.91
CA GLY A 91 3.64 -0.29 -4.15
C GLY A 91 4.68 -1.38 -4.31
N VAL A 92 5.92 -1.09 -3.95
CA VAL A 92 7.01 -2.07 -3.94
C VAL A 92 7.72 -1.97 -2.59
N THR A 93 7.88 -3.11 -1.91
CA THR A 93 8.41 -3.14 -0.54
C THR A 93 9.63 -4.05 -0.43
N PRO A 94 10.80 -3.53 0.01
CA PRO A 94 11.96 -4.36 0.33
C PRO A 94 11.81 -4.94 1.74
N HIS A 95 12.16 -6.21 1.90
CA HIS A 95 12.22 -6.86 3.20
C HIS A 95 13.50 -7.65 3.39
N HIS A 96 14.09 -7.52 4.57
CA HIS A 96 15.23 -8.31 5.05
C HIS A 96 14.72 -9.37 6.02
N ILE A 97 15.20 -10.59 5.86
CA ILE A 97 14.77 -11.77 6.63
C ILE A 97 15.95 -12.28 7.43
N THR A 98 15.76 -12.45 8.73
CA THR A 98 16.76 -12.99 9.65
C THR A 98 16.22 -14.21 10.38
N GLY A 99 17.11 -15.12 10.77
CA GLY A 99 16.77 -16.28 11.60
C GLY A 99 16.56 -15.89 13.06
N THR A 100 15.72 -16.64 13.76
CA THR A 100 15.48 -16.53 15.21
C THR A 100 15.61 -17.88 15.90
N GLY A 101 15.69 -17.88 17.24
CA GLY A 101 15.88 -19.12 18.01
C GLY A 101 17.26 -19.71 17.78
N THR A 102 17.37 -20.99 17.45
CA THR A 102 18.66 -21.65 17.16
C THR A 102 19.33 -21.15 15.88
N LEU A 103 18.61 -20.46 15.02
CA LEU A 103 19.12 -19.77 13.83
C LEU A 103 19.35 -18.27 14.06
N ALA A 104 19.33 -17.80 15.31
CA ALA A 104 19.50 -16.39 15.62
C ALA A 104 20.83 -15.83 15.09
N GLY A 105 20.77 -14.64 14.48
CA GLY A 105 21.93 -13.98 13.89
C GLY A 105 22.31 -14.45 12.49
N LEU A 106 21.62 -15.46 11.92
CA LEU A 106 21.79 -15.81 10.51
C LEU A 106 21.03 -14.85 9.64
N ASP A 107 21.73 -14.29 8.67
CA ASP A 107 21.13 -13.55 7.54
C ASP A 107 20.51 -14.57 6.58
N VAL A 108 19.17 -14.64 6.54
CA VAL A 108 18.45 -15.53 5.63
C VAL A 108 18.44 -14.92 4.22
N GLY A 109 18.32 -13.60 4.13
CA GLY A 109 18.39 -12.89 2.86
C GLY A 109 17.40 -11.74 2.75
N LYS A 110 17.23 -11.30 1.51
CA LYS A 110 16.30 -10.20 1.17
C LYS A 110 15.42 -10.60 0.01
N THR A 111 14.26 -9.95 -0.04
CA THR A 111 13.32 -10.08 -1.15
C THR A 111 12.57 -8.76 -1.37
N TRP A 112 12.23 -8.47 -2.60
CA TRP A 112 11.33 -7.38 -2.95
C TRP A 112 9.95 -7.95 -3.23
N LEU A 113 8.93 -7.25 -2.72
CA LEU A 113 7.53 -7.62 -2.90
C LEU A 113 6.84 -6.57 -3.76
N LEU A 114 6.13 -7.03 -4.79
CA LEU A 114 5.15 -6.24 -5.53
C LEU A 114 3.77 -6.83 -5.22
N PRO A 115 3.01 -6.21 -4.29
CA PRO A 115 1.72 -6.70 -3.81
C PRO A 115 0.52 -5.97 -4.44
N PRO A 116 0.24 -6.07 -5.77
CA PRO A 116 -1.00 -5.50 -6.29
C PRO A 116 -2.18 -5.98 -5.47
N THR A 117 -2.98 -5.02 -5.01
CA THR A 117 -4.11 -5.26 -4.13
C THR A 117 -5.35 -4.58 -4.69
N LEU A 118 -6.43 -5.33 -4.81
CA LEU A 118 -7.72 -4.81 -5.23
C LEU A 118 -8.69 -4.88 -4.06
N THR A 119 -9.23 -3.73 -3.65
CA THR A 119 -10.24 -3.66 -2.60
C THR A 119 -11.53 -3.04 -3.11
N PHE A 120 -12.65 -3.53 -2.59
CA PHE A 120 -13.96 -2.90 -2.73
C PHE A 120 -14.25 -2.16 -1.43
N GLN A 121 -14.60 -0.87 -1.56
CA GLN A 121 -14.78 0.05 -0.44
C GLN A 121 -16.21 0.58 -0.39
N TYR A 122 -16.71 0.73 0.84
CA TYR A 122 -17.92 1.49 1.12
C TYR A 122 -17.56 2.76 1.86
N HIS A 123 -17.84 3.91 1.26
CA HIS A 123 -17.59 5.26 1.80
C HIS A 123 -18.83 5.82 2.45
N PHE A 124 -18.72 6.28 3.68
CA PHE A 124 -19.78 6.96 4.41
C PHE A 124 -19.66 8.46 4.12
N THR A 125 -20.44 8.97 3.19
CA THR A 125 -20.30 10.34 2.67
C THR A 125 -21.20 11.37 3.35
N ASP A 126 -22.00 10.96 4.35
CA ASP A 126 -22.98 11.81 5.01
C ASP A 126 -22.36 12.68 6.15
N PHE A 127 -21.05 12.57 6.38
CA PHE A 127 -20.31 13.33 7.40
C PHE A 127 -19.60 14.58 6.85
N GLY A 128 -20.00 15.05 5.69
CA GLY A 128 -19.43 16.24 5.05
C GLY A 128 -17.99 16.04 4.60
N ALA A 129 -17.05 16.84 5.11
CA ALA A 129 -15.64 16.76 4.74
C ALA A 129 -14.97 15.44 5.19
N PHE A 130 -15.43 14.87 6.31
CA PHE A 130 -14.92 13.61 6.84
C PHE A 130 -15.65 12.44 6.21
N GLN A 131 -14.94 11.61 5.44
CA GLN A 131 -15.50 10.50 4.68
C GLN A 131 -14.80 9.19 5.08
N PRO A 132 -15.22 8.55 6.17
CA PRO A 132 -14.67 7.25 6.56
C PRO A 132 -15.10 6.16 5.57
N TYR A 133 -14.30 5.11 5.49
CA TYR A 133 -14.60 3.96 4.65
C TYR A 133 -14.13 2.65 5.26
N LEU A 134 -14.78 1.58 4.84
CA LEU A 134 -14.38 0.21 5.09
C LEU A 134 -14.20 -0.51 3.75
N GLY A 135 -13.25 -1.43 3.69
CA GLY A 135 -12.97 -2.18 2.48
C GLY A 135 -12.59 -3.62 2.76
N VAL A 136 -12.86 -4.46 1.78
CA VAL A 136 -12.40 -5.85 1.72
C VAL A 136 -11.88 -6.15 0.33
N GLY A 137 -10.92 -7.06 0.23
CA GLY A 137 -10.33 -7.33 -1.08
C GLY A 137 -9.39 -8.51 -1.09
N ALA A 138 -8.66 -8.59 -2.19
CA ALA A 138 -7.65 -9.61 -2.43
C ALA A 138 -6.32 -8.96 -2.81
N ASN A 139 -5.26 -9.60 -2.37
CA ASN A 139 -3.88 -9.29 -2.68
C ASN A 139 -3.26 -10.47 -3.44
N TYR A 140 -2.39 -10.16 -4.40
CA TYR A 140 -1.50 -11.15 -5.00
C TYR A 140 -0.08 -10.62 -4.99
N THR A 141 0.75 -11.14 -4.09
CA THR A 141 2.12 -10.69 -3.92
C THR A 141 3.08 -11.47 -4.82
N VAL A 142 3.76 -10.73 -5.69
CA VAL A 142 4.87 -11.24 -6.51
C VAL A 142 6.17 -10.99 -5.77
N MET A 143 6.94 -12.05 -5.55
CA MET A 143 8.26 -12.01 -4.93
C MET A 143 9.33 -11.95 -6.02
N PHE A 144 10.22 -10.97 -5.98
CA PHE A 144 11.28 -10.80 -6.98
C PHE A 144 12.57 -10.29 -6.34
N ASP A 145 13.66 -10.26 -7.11
CA ASP A 145 15.00 -9.84 -6.67
C ASP A 145 15.40 -10.47 -5.33
N GLN A 146 15.27 -11.80 -5.28
CA GLN A 146 15.53 -12.58 -4.08
C GLN A 146 17.01 -12.92 -3.99
N SER A 147 17.62 -12.65 -2.86
CA SER A 147 19.01 -13.00 -2.59
C SER A 147 19.17 -13.62 -1.21
N ALA A 148 19.86 -14.76 -1.14
CA ALA A 148 20.26 -15.34 0.13
C ALA A 148 21.32 -14.49 0.82
N GLY A 149 21.37 -14.55 2.16
CA GLY A 149 22.31 -13.76 2.96
C GLY A 149 23.77 -14.10 2.67
N ASN A 150 24.07 -15.39 2.41
CA ASN A 150 25.41 -15.93 2.13
C ASN A 150 26.49 -15.55 3.16
N THR A 151 26.08 -15.01 4.32
CA THR A 151 27.00 -14.58 5.38
C THR A 151 27.20 -15.72 6.34
N ILE A 152 28.47 -16.10 6.56
CA ILE A 152 28.81 -17.15 7.53
C ILE A 152 28.70 -16.59 8.94
N ASN A 153 27.83 -17.19 9.75
CA ASN A 153 27.73 -16.92 11.17
C ASN A 153 27.80 -18.27 11.94
N ASN A 154 28.73 -18.37 12.88
CA ASN A 154 28.99 -19.60 13.63
C ASN A 154 29.21 -20.86 12.75
N GLY A 155 29.82 -20.68 11.56
CA GLY A 155 30.06 -21.76 10.60
C GLY A 155 28.84 -22.14 9.75
N LEU A 156 27.71 -21.43 9.88
CA LEU A 156 26.50 -21.63 9.11
C LEU A 156 26.28 -20.47 8.14
N ALA A 157 25.77 -20.78 6.95
CA ALA A 157 25.30 -19.77 5.99
C ALA A 157 24.01 -20.24 5.33
N ILE A 158 23.16 -19.28 4.94
CA ILE A 158 21.94 -19.54 4.16
C ILE A 158 22.22 -19.24 2.71
N THR A 159 21.88 -20.18 1.83
CA THR A 159 22.03 -20.05 0.38
C THR A 159 20.73 -20.43 -0.33
N GLY A 160 20.57 -20.07 -1.58
CA GLY A 160 19.48 -20.53 -2.45
C GLY A 160 18.08 -20.15 -1.95
N LEU A 161 17.91 -18.97 -1.35
CA LEU A 161 16.60 -18.48 -0.89
C LEU A 161 15.64 -18.33 -2.07
N HIS A 162 14.48 -18.95 -1.96
CA HIS A 162 13.36 -18.79 -2.89
C HIS A 162 12.04 -18.70 -2.13
N VAL A 163 11.40 -17.53 -2.19
CA VAL A 163 10.07 -17.26 -1.62
C VAL A 163 9.04 -17.31 -2.76
N LYS A 164 7.98 -18.08 -2.57
CA LYS A 164 6.93 -18.26 -3.58
C LYS A 164 5.97 -17.08 -3.57
N ASN A 165 5.43 -16.77 -4.75
CA ASN A 165 4.30 -15.84 -4.85
C ASN A 165 3.12 -16.37 -4.04
N ALA A 166 2.31 -15.46 -3.48
CA ALA A 166 1.18 -15.85 -2.67
C ALA A 166 0.01 -14.87 -2.85
N ALA A 167 -1.20 -15.40 -2.69
CA ALA A 167 -2.42 -14.61 -2.61
C ALA A 167 -2.88 -14.47 -1.16
N GLY A 168 -3.58 -13.38 -0.87
CA GLY A 168 -4.09 -13.10 0.47
C GLY A 168 -5.40 -12.34 0.46
N ALA A 169 -6.18 -12.46 1.53
CA ALA A 169 -7.33 -11.62 1.78
C ALA A 169 -6.91 -10.30 2.43
N VAL A 170 -7.69 -9.25 2.19
CA VAL A 170 -7.43 -7.90 2.72
C VAL A 170 -8.66 -7.36 3.42
N ALA A 171 -8.47 -6.80 4.61
CA ALA A 171 -9.43 -5.95 5.30
C ALA A 171 -8.82 -4.55 5.44
N GLN A 172 -9.63 -3.52 5.22
CA GLN A 172 -9.21 -2.12 5.16
C GLN A 172 -10.20 -1.23 5.91
N ALA A 173 -9.66 -0.22 6.60
CA ALA A 173 -10.43 0.86 7.19
C ALA A 173 -9.63 2.16 7.09
N GLY A 174 -10.29 3.25 6.77
CA GLY A 174 -9.64 4.54 6.64
C GLY A 174 -10.62 5.68 6.53
N PHE A 175 -10.10 6.86 6.25
CA PHE A 175 -10.92 8.03 5.96
C PHE A 175 -10.21 8.97 5.00
N ASP A 176 -10.99 9.67 4.19
CA ASP A 176 -10.60 10.89 3.49
C ASP A 176 -11.15 12.09 4.25
N TYR A 177 -10.34 13.13 4.44
CA TYR A 177 -10.79 14.44 4.89
C TYR A 177 -10.62 15.42 3.75
N MET A 178 -11.73 15.79 3.10
CA MET A 178 -11.73 16.66 1.93
C MET A 178 -11.58 18.11 2.35
N ILE A 179 -10.53 18.79 1.89
CA ILE A 179 -10.26 20.21 2.14
C ILE A 179 -11.11 21.05 1.20
N ASP A 180 -11.22 20.60 -0.06
CA ASP A 180 -12.07 21.17 -1.07
C ASP A 180 -12.72 20.05 -1.93
N ARG A 181 -13.23 20.36 -3.12
CA ARG A 181 -13.90 19.37 -3.98
C ARG A 181 -12.94 18.33 -4.56
N HIS A 182 -11.67 18.68 -4.69
CA HIS A 182 -10.65 17.86 -5.35
C HIS A 182 -9.62 17.34 -4.38
N TRP A 183 -9.14 18.17 -3.45
CA TRP A 183 -8.03 17.85 -2.56
C TRP A 183 -8.48 17.44 -1.19
N GLY A 184 -7.80 16.45 -0.64
CA GLY A 184 -8.00 16.00 0.72
C GLY A 184 -6.74 15.33 1.27
N VAL A 185 -6.82 14.95 2.54
CA VAL A 185 -5.84 14.09 3.19
C VAL A 185 -6.49 12.75 3.48
N ASN A 186 -5.69 11.69 3.45
CA ASN A 186 -6.13 10.33 3.68
C ASN A 186 -5.33 9.69 4.81
N PHE A 187 -6.00 8.88 5.61
CA PHE A 187 -5.40 7.94 6.54
C PHE A 187 -6.03 6.57 6.36
N ASP A 188 -5.22 5.53 6.38
CA ASP A 188 -5.63 4.18 6.04
C ASP A 188 -4.89 3.13 6.86
N VAL A 189 -5.60 2.09 7.26
CA VAL A 189 -5.07 0.90 7.91
C VAL A 189 -5.58 -0.33 7.18
N LYS A 190 -4.66 -1.21 6.79
CA LYS A 190 -4.98 -2.49 6.14
C LYS A 190 -4.40 -3.65 6.92
N LYS A 191 -5.13 -4.76 6.93
CA LYS A 191 -4.62 -6.06 7.35
C LYS A 191 -4.63 -6.98 6.13
N ILE A 192 -3.46 -7.53 5.80
CA ILE A 192 -3.35 -8.56 4.75
C ILE A 192 -3.08 -9.90 5.43
N TYR A 193 -3.75 -10.94 4.97
CA TYR A 193 -3.52 -12.32 5.40
C TYR A 193 -2.71 -13.02 4.32
N LEU A 194 -1.38 -13.15 4.54
CA LEU A 194 -0.42 -13.60 3.54
C LEU A 194 0.64 -14.50 4.17
N GLU A 195 0.70 -15.76 3.71
CA GLU A 195 1.60 -16.79 4.23
C GLU A 195 2.31 -17.54 3.08
N PRO A 196 3.30 -16.89 2.40
CA PRO A 196 4.05 -17.55 1.34
C PRO A 196 4.90 -18.69 1.86
N GLY A 197 4.95 -19.78 1.07
CA GLY A 197 5.93 -20.82 1.26
C GLY A 197 7.32 -20.37 0.77
N TYR A 198 8.37 -20.89 1.40
CA TYR A 198 9.73 -20.62 0.96
C TYR A 198 10.60 -21.86 1.00
N THR A 199 11.71 -21.84 0.28
CA THR A 199 12.79 -22.82 0.32
C THR A 199 14.13 -22.11 0.42
N ALA A 200 15.09 -22.74 1.08
CA ALA A 200 16.47 -22.27 1.20
C ALA A 200 17.39 -23.47 1.46
N THR A 201 18.68 -23.24 1.59
CA THR A 201 19.66 -24.23 1.99
C THR A 201 20.53 -23.66 3.12
N VAL A 202 20.70 -24.39 4.21
CA VAL A 202 21.73 -24.08 5.19
C VAL A 202 22.97 -24.87 4.89
N THR A 203 24.13 -24.21 4.88
CA THR A 203 25.44 -24.82 4.65
C THR A 203 26.29 -24.73 5.92
N ALA A 204 26.97 -25.82 6.26
CA ALA A 204 27.90 -25.93 7.38
C ALA A 204 29.17 -26.62 6.87
N GLY A 205 30.13 -25.84 6.36
CA GLY A 205 31.29 -26.39 5.67
C GLY A 205 30.89 -27.23 4.45
N PRO A 206 31.22 -28.53 4.39
CA PRO A 206 30.86 -29.40 3.27
C PRO A 206 29.39 -29.91 3.34
N ILE A 207 28.69 -29.66 4.43
CA ILE A 207 27.32 -30.14 4.64
C ILE A 207 26.32 -29.10 4.15
N SER A 208 25.37 -29.55 3.34
CA SER A 208 24.27 -28.71 2.87
C SER A 208 22.94 -29.39 3.17
N LEU A 209 22.07 -28.72 3.93
CA LEU A 209 20.77 -29.23 4.33
C LEU A 209 19.66 -28.34 3.74
N PRO A 210 18.68 -28.92 3.05
CA PRO A 210 17.55 -28.15 2.54
C PRO A 210 16.64 -27.68 3.67
N ILE A 211 16.12 -26.47 3.48
CA ILE A 211 15.15 -25.83 4.37
C ILE A 211 13.88 -25.58 3.56
N ASN A 212 12.73 -25.80 4.18
CA ASN A 212 11.44 -25.32 3.68
C ASN A 212 10.57 -24.86 4.86
N GLY A 213 9.58 -24.01 4.55
CA GLY A 213 8.65 -23.52 5.55
C GLY A 213 7.63 -22.57 4.96
N GLN A 214 6.87 -21.98 5.87
CA GLN A 214 5.93 -20.89 5.57
C GLN A 214 6.34 -19.64 6.33
N ALA A 215 6.39 -18.51 5.65
CA ALA A 215 6.62 -17.22 6.27
C ALA A 215 5.26 -16.59 6.62
N ASN A 216 4.98 -16.45 7.91
CA ASN A 216 3.79 -15.73 8.36
C ASN A 216 4.04 -14.23 8.27
N ILE A 217 3.75 -13.62 7.12
CA ILE A 217 3.96 -12.19 6.91
C ILE A 217 2.81 -11.40 7.52
N ASN A 218 1.58 -11.75 7.20
CA ASN A 218 0.33 -11.19 7.74
C ASN A 218 0.46 -9.71 8.18
N PRO A 219 0.91 -8.78 7.29
CA PRO A 219 1.32 -7.46 7.71
C PRO A 219 0.14 -6.58 8.11
N TRP A 220 0.40 -5.67 9.07
CA TRP A 220 -0.35 -4.45 9.19
C TRP A 220 0.28 -3.39 8.28
N LEU A 221 -0.55 -2.71 7.52
CA LEU A 221 -0.17 -1.59 6.66
C LEU A 221 -0.84 -0.33 7.22
N ILE A 222 -0.03 0.70 7.50
CA ILE A 222 -0.52 1.97 8.03
C ILE A 222 -0.02 3.06 7.10
N GLY A 223 -0.94 3.79 6.47
CA GLY A 223 -0.61 4.80 5.48
C GLY A 223 -1.28 6.13 5.73
N GLY A 224 -0.62 7.19 5.28
CA GLY A 224 -1.18 8.54 5.28
C GLY A 224 -0.65 9.34 4.11
N GLY A 225 -1.46 10.23 3.54
CA GLY A 225 -1.06 10.97 2.36
C GLY A 225 -2.12 11.93 1.85
N ILE A 226 -2.01 12.22 0.58
CA ILE A 226 -2.85 13.18 -0.14
C ILE A 226 -3.79 12.43 -1.06
N THR A 227 -5.03 12.90 -1.12
CA THR A 227 -6.06 12.43 -2.03
C THR A 227 -6.39 13.51 -3.05
N TYR A 228 -6.60 13.10 -4.29
CA TYR A 228 -7.12 13.96 -5.36
C TYR A 228 -8.29 13.29 -6.06
N ARG A 229 -9.42 13.96 -6.09
CA ARG A 229 -10.65 13.52 -6.78
C ARG A 229 -10.87 14.40 -8.02
N PHE A 230 -11.05 13.80 -9.18
CA PHE A 230 -11.24 14.49 -10.44
C PHE A 230 -12.65 15.05 -10.63
#